data_a32804f5f91a7d74f1695e2814e50464
#
_entry.id   a32804f5f91a7d74f1695e2814e50464
#
_cell.length_a   1.000
_cell.length_b   1.000
_cell.length_c   1.000
_cell.angle_alpha   90.00
_cell.angle_beta   90.00
_cell.angle_gamma   90.00
#
_symmetry.space_group_name_H-M   'P 1'
#
loop_
_entity.id
_entity.type
_entity.pdbx_description
1 polymer ?
#
loop_
_entity_poly.entity_id
_entity_poly.type
_entity_poly.pdbx_seq_one_letter_code
_entity_poly.pdbx_strand_id
1 'polypeptide(L)'
;MKKIIILNGPNLNLLGEREESHYGSESLENIEKNCKDYANKNNIKLSLFQSNIEGELVNEIQNSRNNQDGLIINAGGYTHTSVAIHDALKILNIPIIELHISNIYNREDFRHKSLISRVATGIICGFGANGYIMSLKAVINILNK
;
A
#
# COMPACT_ATOMS: atom_id res chain seq x y z
N MET A 1 12.99 -6.78 15.90
CA MET A 1 12.34 -7.06 14.61
C MET A 1 11.47 -5.86 14.23
N LYS A 2 11.69 -5.30 13.07
CA LYS A 2 10.89 -4.18 12.57
C LYS A 2 9.52 -4.66 12.11
N LYS A 3 8.51 -3.80 12.28
CA LYS A 3 7.12 -4.11 11.96
C LYS A 3 6.66 -3.23 10.81
N ILE A 4 6.15 -3.86 9.76
CA ILE A 4 5.62 -3.16 8.58
C ILE A 4 4.20 -3.64 8.34
N ILE A 5 3.30 -2.73 8.00
CA ILE A 5 1.95 -3.06 7.57
C ILE A 5 1.74 -2.69 6.11
N ILE A 6 1.04 -3.56 5.39
CA ILE A 6 0.54 -3.26 4.04
C ILE A 6 -0.98 -3.13 4.12
N LEU A 7 -1.48 -1.97 3.70
CA LEU A 7 -2.91 -1.68 3.64
C LEU A 7 -3.37 -1.70 2.19
N ASN A 8 -4.39 -2.48 1.91
CA ASN A 8 -5.00 -2.59 0.60
C ASN A 8 -6.45 -2.09 0.66
N GLY A 9 -6.79 -1.19 -0.24
CA GLY A 9 -8.09 -0.54 -0.31
C GLY A 9 -9.14 -1.32 -1.11
N PRO A 10 -10.18 -0.60 -1.57
CA PRO A 10 -11.35 -1.21 -2.17
C PRO A 10 -11.02 -1.94 -3.46
N ASN A 11 -11.73 -3.04 -3.67
CA ASN A 11 -11.67 -3.88 -4.86
C ASN A 11 -10.37 -4.68 -5.02
N LEU A 12 -9.38 -4.50 -4.15
CA LEU A 12 -8.11 -5.25 -4.24
C LEU A 12 -8.29 -6.71 -3.83
N ASN A 13 -9.34 -7.02 -3.10
CA ASN A 13 -9.72 -8.40 -2.81
C ASN A 13 -10.14 -9.18 -4.07
N LEU A 14 -10.45 -8.49 -5.17
CA LEU A 14 -10.86 -9.10 -6.43
C LEU A 14 -9.72 -9.12 -7.48
N LEU A 15 -8.48 -8.89 -7.07
CA LEU A 15 -7.34 -9.02 -7.97
C LEU A 15 -7.29 -10.43 -8.57
N GLY A 16 -6.94 -10.50 -9.86
CA GLY A 16 -7.00 -11.73 -10.63
C GLY A 16 -8.34 -11.93 -11.36
N GLU A 17 -9.39 -11.27 -10.91
CA GLU A 17 -10.73 -11.31 -11.47
C GLU A 17 -11.14 -10.01 -12.15
N ARG A 18 -10.29 -8.96 -12.06
CA ARG A 18 -10.53 -7.63 -12.63
C ARG A 18 -9.74 -7.44 -13.92
N GLU A 19 -9.75 -6.23 -14.44
CA GLU A 19 -9.04 -5.78 -15.63
C GLU A 19 -7.55 -6.15 -15.59
N GLU A 20 -7.20 -7.34 -16.12
CA GLU A 20 -5.83 -7.86 -16.06
C GLU A 20 -4.83 -6.96 -16.76
N SER A 21 -5.25 -6.19 -17.77
CA SER A 21 -4.39 -5.23 -18.46
C SER A 21 -3.83 -4.14 -17.52
N HIS A 22 -4.55 -3.82 -16.44
CA HIS A 22 -4.14 -2.81 -15.46
C HIS A 22 -3.59 -3.42 -14.17
N TYR A 23 -4.12 -4.55 -13.74
CA TYR A 23 -3.88 -5.11 -12.40
C TYR A 23 -3.15 -6.44 -12.41
N GLY A 24 -2.91 -7.02 -13.60
CA GLY A 24 -2.29 -8.34 -13.72
C GLY A 24 -3.25 -9.47 -13.37
N SER A 25 -2.76 -10.69 -13.44
CA SER A 25 -3.54 -11.92 -13.23
C SER A 25 -3.37 -12.51 -11.83
N GLU A 26 -2.43 -12.00 -11.02
CA GLU A 26 -2.21 -12.52 -9.68
C GLU A 26 -3.31 -12.12 -8.72
N SER A 27 -3.71 -13.05 -7.85
CA SER A 27 -4.65 -12.78 -6.77
C SER A 27 -3.95 -12.02 -5.63
N LEU A 28 -4.76 -11.33 -4.82
CA LEU A 28 -4.23 -10.70 -3.61
C LEU A 28 -3.59 -11.74 -2.68
N GLU A 29 -4.19 -12.93 -2.59
CA GLU A 29 -3.66 -14.03 -1.77
C GLU A 29 -2.24 -14.41 -2.17
N ASN A 30 -1.97 -14.53 -3.49
CA ASN A 30 -0.62 -14.80 -3.99
C ASN A 30 0.36 -13.68 -3.68
N ILE A 31 -0.08 -12.44 -3.85
CA ILE A 31 0.72 -11.25 -3.54
C ILE A 31 1.11 -11.26 -2.05
N GLU A 32 0.13 -11.53 -1.19
CA GLU A 32 0.35 -11.57 0.26
C GLU A 32 1.32 -12.67 0.65
N LYS A 33 1.19 -13.85 0.03
CA LYS A 33 2.13 -14.95 0.28
C LYS A 33 3.55 -14.54 -0.07
N ASN A 34 3.76 -13.96 -1.24
CA ASN A 34 5.08 -13.51 -1.68
C ASN A 34 5.65 -12.44 -0.76
N CYS A 35 4.81 -11.52 -0.28
CA CYS A 35 5.22 -10.50 0.67
C CYS A 35 5.63 -11.09 2.01
N LYS A 36 4.90 -12.07 2.51
CA LYS A 36 5.24 -12.79 3.76
C LYS A 36 6.57 -13.49 3.64
N ASP A 37 6.80 -14.19 2.52
CA ASP A 37 8.06 -14.89 2.28
C ASP A 37 9.23 -13.90 2.26
N TYR A 38 9.07 -12.78 1.56
CA TYR A 38 10.10 -11.74 1.50
C TYR A 38 10.37 -11.12 2.88
N ALA A 39 9.32 -10.83 3.63
CA ALA A 39 9.44 -10.26 4.97
C ALA A 39 10.17 -11.22 5.91
N ASN A 40 9.84 -12.50 5.86
CA ASN A 40 10.50 -13.52 6.69
C ASN A 40 12.00 -13.60 6.40
N LYS A 41 12.38 -13.55 5.13
CA LYS A 41 13.80 -13.58 4.72
C LYS A 41 14.56 -12.35 5.18
N ASN A 42 13.86 -11.26 5.43
CA ASN A 42 14.47 -9.99 5.84
C ASN A 42 14.22 -9.63 7.31
N ASN A 43 13.78 -10.60 8.09
CA ASN A 43 13.52 -10.44 9.52
C ASN A 43 12.53 -9.31 9.83
N ILE A 44 11.44 -9.25 9.07
CA ILE A 44 10.38 -8.26 9.22
C ILE A 44 9.11 -8.96 9.72
N LYS A 45 8.47 -8.36 10.70
CA LYS A 45 7.11 -8.76 11.12
C LYS A 45 6.11 -8.00 10.24
N LEU A 46 5.52 -8.71 9.29
CA LEU A 46 4.59 -8.12 8.32
C LEU A 46 3.14 -8.35 8.74
N SER A 47 2.37 -7.28 8.73
CA SER A 47 0.92 -7.30 8.87
C SER A 47 0.28 -6.92 7.54
N LEU A 48 -0.83 -7.56 7.21
CA LEU A 48 -1.55 -7.36 5.95
C LEU A 48 -3.02 -7.10 6.27
N PHE A 49 -3.59 -6.07 5.66
CA PHE A 49 -4.99 -5.71 5.86
C PHE A 49 -5.59 -5.24 4.55
N GLN A 50 -6.80 -5.69 4.25
CA GLN A 50 -7.57 -5.24 3.08
C GLN A 50 -8.98 -4.91 3.52
N SER A 51 -9.53 -3.80 3.03
CA SER A 51 -10.93 -3.46 3.24
C SER A 51 -11.46 -2.59 2.11
N ASN A 52 -12.74 -2.76 1.82
CA ASN A 52 -13.49 -1.87 0.94
C ASN A 52 -14.05 -0.66 1.71
N ILE A 53 -13.96 -0.68 3.02
CA ILE A 53 -14.60 0.32 3.90
C ILE A 53 -13.56 1.35 4.32
N GLU A 54 -13.79 2.60 3.92
CA GLU A 54 -12.85 3.71 4.17
C GLU A 54 -12.53 3.86 5.66
N GLY A 55 -13.53 3.80 6.52
CA GLY A 55 -13.34 3.96 7.96
C GLY A 55 -12.49 2.87 8.59
N GLU A 56 -12.55 1.65 8.05
CA GLU A 56 -11.68 0.56 8.52
C GLU A 56 -10.21 0.83 8.17
N LEU A 57 -9.95 1.38 6.99
CA LEU A 57 -8.61 1.78 6.60
C LEU A 57 -8.09 2.90 7.51
N VAL A 58 -8.94 3.89 7.81
CA VAL A 58 -8.59 4.96 8.73
C VAL A 58 -8.23 4.39 10.12
N ASN A 59 -9.02 3.45 10.62
CA ASN A 59 -8.75 2.82 11.91
C ASN A 59 -7.39 2.09 11.92
N GLU A 60 -7.07 1.36 10.87
CA GLU A 60 -5.77 0.67 10.77
C GLU A 60 -4.60 1.65 10.68
N ILE A 61 -4.78 2.76 9.98
CA ILE A 61 -3.75 3.82 9.95
C ILE A 61 -3.52 4.38 11.35
N GLN A 62 -4.59 4.67 12.08
CA GLN A 62 -4.49 5.18 13.45
C GLN A 62 -3.78 4.18 14.36
N ASN A 63 -4.13 2.88 14.24
CA ASN A 63 -3.50 1.81 15.02
C ASN A 63 -2.00 1.68 14.72
N SER A 64 -1.59 1.99 13.49
CA SER A 64 -0.19 1.91 13.07
C SER A 64 0.71 2.93 13.78
N ARG A 65 0.13 3.99 14.30
CA ARG A 65 0.85 5.11 14.90
C ARG A 65 1.83 4.69 15.98
N ASN A 66 1.47 3.71 16.80
CA ASN A 66 2.32 3.22 17.90
C ASN A 66 2.73 1.76 17.74
N ASN A 67 2.29 1.10 16.66
CA ASN A 67 2.41 -0.35 16.51
C ASN A 67 3.22 -0.77 15.28
N GLN A 68 3.56 0.15 14.40
CA GLN A 68 4.29 -0.14 13.19
C GLN A 68 5.50 0.77 13.03
N ASP A 69 6.52 0.27 12.34
CA ASP A 69 7.72 1.04 12.00
C ASP A 69 7.66 1.59 10.57
N GLY A 70 6.83 1.02 9.72
CA GLY A 70 6.62 1.47 8.35
C GLY A 70 5.27 1.03 7.82
N LEU A 71 4.77 1.73 6.80
CA LEU A 71 3.46 1.51 6.23
C LEU A 71 3.51 1.60 4.71
N ILE A 72 2.89 0.64 4.05
CA ILE A 72 2.70 0.63 2.60
C ILE A 72 1.21 0.69 2.35
N ILE A 73 0.75 1.60 1.50
CA ILE A 73 -0.67 1.73 1.21
C ILE A 73 -0.95 1.73 -0.29
N ASN A 74 -1.79 0.80 -0.70
CA ASN A 74 -2.46 0.82 -1.99
C ASN A 74 -3.94 1.11 -1.70
N ALA A 75 -4.29 2.39 -1.70
CA ALA A 75 -5.63 2.82 -1.31
C ALA A 75 -6.68 2.61 -2.40
N GLY A 76 -6.29 2.10 -3.57
CA GLY A 76 -7.20 1.92 -4.69
C GLY A 76 -7.84 3.25 -5.09
N GLY A 77 -9.12 3.25 -5.38
CA GLY A 77 -9.85 4.46 -5.77
C GLY A 77 -9.87 5.55 -4.70
N TYR A 78 -9.74 5.20 -3.42
CA TYR A 78 -9.67 6.19 -2.35
C TYR A 78 -8.44 7.10 -2.44
N THR A 79 -7.42 6.71 -3.20
CA THR A 79 -6.26 7.56 -3.49
C THR A 79 -6.68 8.94 -4.01
N HIS A 80 -7.73 8.97 -4.79
CA HIS A 80 -8.16 10.17 -5.54
C HIS A 80 -9.30 10.91 -4.87
N THR A 81 -9.88 10.37 -3.80
CA THR A 81 -11.13 10.90 -3.21
C THR A 81 -11.08 11.07 -1.70
N SER A 82 -10.23 10.32 -0.99
CA SER A 82 -10.31 10.26 0.47
C SER A 82 -9.42 11.28 1.17
N VAL A 83 -10.00 12.37 1.57
CA VAL A 83 -9.38 13.32 2.50
C VAL A 83 -9.19 12.66 3.88
N ALA A 84 -10.12 11.78 4.28
CA ALA A 84 -10.05 11.09 5.57
C ALA A 84 -8.79 10.23 5.68
N ILE A 85 -8.46 9.47 4.64
CA ILE A 85 -7.22 8.65 4.62
C ILE A 85 -6.00 9.57 4.59
N HIS A 86 -6.01 10.63 3.78
CA HIS A 86 -4.94 11.62 3.75
C HIS A 86 -4.65 12.15 5.17
N ASP A 87 -5.70 12.59 5.86
CA ASP A 87 -5.56 13.19 7.19
C ASP A 87 -5.02 12.17 8.20
N ALA A 88 -5.48 10.93 8.14
CA ALA A 88 -4.99 9.87 9.02
C ALA A 88 -3.50 9.60 8.80
N LEU A 89 -3.06 9.49 7.55
CA LEU A 89 -1.65 9.28 7.20
C LEU A 89 -0.78 10.45 7.67
N LYS A 90 -1.29 11.67 7.58
CA LYS A 90 -0.55 12.88 7.96
C LYS A 90 -0.14 12.89 9.44
N ILE A 91 -0.84 12.16 10.29
CA ILE A 91 -0.53 12.08 11.73
C ILE A 91 0.66 11.16 12.01
N LEU A 92 0.98 10.25 11.09
CA LEU A 92 2.02 9.25 11.28
C LEU A 92 3.43 9.86 11.17
N ASN A 93 4.35 9.35 11.99
CA ASN A 93 5.77 9.72 11.98
C ASN A 93 6.66 8.59 11.46
N ILE A 94 6.08 7.62 10.76
CA ILE A 94 6.79 6.49 10.18
C ILE A 94 6.86 6.65 8.66
N PRO A 95 7.81 5.98 7.98
CA PRO A 95 7.84 5.98 6.51
C PRO A 95 6.55 5.43 5.93
N ILE A 96 6.04 6.11 4.90
CA ILE A 96 4.83 5.72 4.18
C ILE A 96 5.19 5.61 2.70
N ILE A 97 4.92 4.46 2.11
CA ILE A 97 5.05 4.26 0.66
C ILE A 97 3.66 4.18 0.05
N GLU A 98 3.40 5.06 -0.89
CA GLU A 98 2.20 4.98 -1.74
C GLU A 98 2.48 4.01 -2.88
N LEU A 99 1.60 3.02 -3.05
CA LEU A 99 1.78 1.97 -4.05
C LEU A 99 0.55 1.89 -4.96
N HIS A 100 0.81 1.79 -6.25
CA HIS A 100 -0.20 1.48 -7.27
C HIS A 100 0.32 0.38 -8.18
N ILE A 101 -0.54 -0.62 -8.46
CA ILE A 101 -0.21 -1.72 -9.36
C ILE A 101 -0.09 -1.21 -10.79
N SER A 102 -1.07 -0.41 -11.25
CA SER A 102 -1.06 0.20 -12.57
C SER A 102 -0.28 1.51 -12.58
N ASN A 103 0.13 1.94 -13.76
CA ASN A 103 0.61 3.31 -13.94
C ASN A 103 -0.61 4.24 -14.03
N ILE A 104 -0.93 4.90 -12.93
CA ILE A 104 -2.12 5.76 -12.82
C ILE A 104 -2.07 6.94 -13.79
N TYR A 105 -0.90 7.35 -14.24
CA TYR A 105 -0.74 8.46 -15.18
C TYR A 105 -1.02 8.05 -16.63
N ASN A 106 -1.14 6.76 -16.88
CA ASN A 106 -1.53 6.21 -18.19
C ASN A 106 -2.98 5.73 -18.18
N ARG A 107 -3.80 6.30 -17.32
CA ARG A 107 -5.21 5.96 -17.16
C ARG A 107 -6.07 7.23 -17.22
N GLU A 108 -7.31 7.13 -16.76
CA GLU A 108 -8.27 8.26 -16.76
C GLU A 108 -7.73 9.46 -15.97
N ASP A 109 -8.06 10.66 -16.42
CA ASP A 109 -7.54 11.90 -15.81
C ASP A 109 -7.80 12.00 -14.32
N PHE A 110 -8.94 11.49 -13.83
CA PHE A 110 -9.25 11.54 -12.39
C PHE A 110 -8.28 10.74 -11.53
N ARG A 111 -7.47 9.84 -12.12
CA ARG A 111 -6.45 9.06 -11.41
C ARG A 111 -5.10 9.77 -11.35
N HIS A 112 -4.94 10.89 -12.03
CA HIS A 112 -3.65 11.59 -12.08
C HIS A 112 -3.36 12.39 -10.82
N LYS A 113 -4.37 12.67 -10.00
CA LYS A 113 -4.19 13.41 -8.75
C LYS A 113 -4.33 12.45 -7.56
N SER A 114 -3.28 12.37 -6.75
CA SER A 114 -3.28 11.58 -5.52
C SER A 114 -3.38 12.50 -4.31
N LEU A 115 -4.29 12.17 -3.41
CA LEU A 115 -4.39 12.84 -2.10
C LEU A 115 -3.41 12.23 -1.09
N ILE A 116 -2.74 11.13 -1.46
CA ILE A 116 -1.81 10.41 -0.58
C ILE A 116 -0.36 10.86 -0.81
N SER A 117 0.00 11.19 -2.05
CA SER A 117 1.39 11.51 -2.42
C SER A 117 2.02 12.58 -1.54
N ARG A 118 1.23 13.59 -1.14
CA ARG A 118 1.73 14.70 -0.33
C ARG A 118 2.18 14.26 1.07
N VAL A 119 1.60 13.19 1.59
CA VAL A 119 1.91 12.67 2.94
C VAL A 119 2.76 11.39 2.89
N ALA A 120 3.08 10.90 1.71
CA ALA A 120 3.93 9.73 1.53
C ALA A 120 5.40 10.10 1.53
N THR A 121 6.24 9.16 1.99
CA THR A 121 7.70 9.29 1.90
C THR A 121 8.16 9.07 0.47
N GLY A 122 7.51 8.13 -0.24
CA GLY A 122 7.83 7.83 -1.64
C GLY A 122 6.65 7.16 -2.32
N ILE A 123 6.76 7.03 -3.65
CA ILE A 123 5.68 6.52 -4.50
C ILE A 123 6.26 5.45 -5.43
N ILE A 124 5.57 4.31 -5.53
CA ILE A 124 5.87 3.26 -6.48
C ILE A 124 4.59 3.00 -7.28
N CYS A 125 4.67 3.08 -8.60
CA CYS A 125 3.49 2.87 -9.41
C CYS A 125 3.86 2.27 -10.77
N GLY A 126 3.02 1.35 -11.28
CA GLY A 126 3.16 0.85 -12.64
C GLY A 126 3.93 -0.46 -12.81
N PHE A 127 4.33 -1.13 -11.74
CA PHE A 127 5.16 -2.35 -11.81
C PHE A 127 4.39 -3.63 -11.48
N GLY A 128 3.06 -3.58 -11.51
CA GLY A 128 2.23 -4.74 -11.22
C GLY A 128 2.40 -5.22 -9.79
N ALA A 129 2.22 -6.52 -9.60
CA ALA A 129 2.34 -7.15 -8.28
C ALA A 129 3.74 -7.01 -7.67
N ASN A 130 4.79 -6.93 -8.51
CA ASN A 130 6.15 -6.74 -8.03
C ASN A 130 6.34 -5.43 -7.25
N GLY A 131 5.47 -4.45 -7.47
CA GLY A 131 5.48 -3.19 -6.73
C GLY A 131 5.39 -3.39 -5.22
N TYR A 132 4.72 -4.44 -4.76
CA TYR A 132 4.65 -4.76 -3.32
C TYR A 132 6.01 -5.11 -2.75
N ILE A 133 6.77 -5.95 -3.45
CA ILE A 133 8.13 -6.33 -3.03
C ILE A 133 9.06 -5.12 -3.09
N MET A 134 8.95 -4.31 -4.15
CA MET A 134 9.73 -3.07 -4.28
C MET A 134 9.45 -2.12 -3.11
N SER A 135 8.18 -2.03 -2.70
CA SER A 135 7.77 -1.18 -1.58
C SER A 135 8.34 -1.69 -0.25
N LEU A 136 8.31 -2.99 -0.02
CA LEU A 136 8.94 -3.60 1.17
C LEU A 136 10.43 -3.30 1.20
N LYS A 137 11.12 -3.48 0.08
CA LYS A 137 12.55 -3.18 -0.02
C LYS A 137 12.82 -1.71 0.29
N ALA A 138 12.00 -0.81 -0.23
CA ALA A 138 12.17 0.63 0.01
C ALA A 138 12.02 0.98 1.50
N VAL A 139 10.97 0.46 2.16
CA VAL A 139 10.75 0.71 3.59
C VAL A 139 11.90 0.15 4.42
N ILE A 140 12.31 -1.09 4.14
CA ILE A 140 13.41 -1.73 4.85
C ILE A 140 14.69 -0.90 4.74
N ASN A 141 15.01 -0.41 3.55
CA ASN A 141 16.17 0.46 3.34
C ASN A 141 16.09 1.75 4.17
N ILE A 142 14.92 2.35 4.26
CA ILE A 142 14.72 3.56 5.06
C ILE A 142 14.93 3.24 6.54
N LEU A 143 14.39 2.14 7.03
CA LEU A 143 14.46 1.77 8.44
C LEU A 143 15.86 1.36 8.89
N ASN A 144 16.70 0.93 7.97
CA ASN A 144 18.07 0.49 8.26
C ASN A 144 19.14 1.59 8.14
N LYS A 145 18.73 2.81 7.90
CA LYS A 145 19.64 3.94 7.82
C LYS A 145 20.01 4.55 9.17
#